data_6e619be4f0136785b378f48f5af657b2
#
_entry.id   6e619be4f0136785b378f48f5af657b2
#
_cell.length_a   1.000
_cell.length_b   1.000
_cell.length_c   1.000
_cell.angle_alpha   90.00
_cell.angle_beta   90.00
_cell.angle_gamma   90.00
#
_symmetry.space_group_name_H-M   'P 1'
#
loop_
_entity.id
_entity.type
_entity.pdbx_description
1 polymer ?
#
loop_
_entity_poly.entity_id
_entity_poly.type
_entity_poly.pdbx_seq_one_letter_code
_entity_poly.pdbx_strand_id
1 'polypeptide(L)'
;MNLVFLSPNFPPNYHLFCVRLKDMGVNVLGIADAPYEELNDELKSSLTEYYKVDNMEDYDQVLKAVGFFTHKYGKIDRVESHNEHWLETEAKLRSDFNMFGINSAAVDHIKLKSLMKKKFKGAGLPVAQGKIFKDIKDAESFIKKVYYPVIAKPDKGVGASNTYKIHNRQELEDFFAKKTPVDYIMEEFIDGNIFTFDGLTDRDGNIVFYTSHTYGQGVMESVHEDNDMYYYSFREIPADLEDAGFRIVKAFNVKEKFFHFEFFRKKGDNSIVPLEVNIRPPGGLTTDMFNFACD
;
A
#
# COMPACT_ATOMS: atom_id res chain seq x y z
N MET A 1 -6.56 -13.50 22.05
CA MET A 1 -5.91 -13.42 20.74
C MET A 1 -4.57 -12.72 20.92
N ASN A 2 -3.50 -13.29 20.35
CA ASN A 2 -2.14 -12.71 20.38
C ASN A 2 -1.87 -12.06 19.02
N LEU A 3 -1.63 -10.75 19.00
CA LEU A 3 -1.33 -9.99 17.80
C LEU A 3 0.03 -9.32 17.94
N VAL A 4 0.92 -9.59 16.99
CA VAL A 4 2.20 -8.87 16.88
C VAL A 4 1.96 -7.62 16.03
N PHE A 5 2.35 -6.44 16.55
CA PHE A 5 2.31 -5.19 15.83
C PHE A 5 3.74 -4.71 15.54
N LEU A 6 4.08 -4.64 14.25
CA LEU A 6 5.40 -4.19 13.80
C LEU A 6 5.41 -2.66 13.71
N SER A 7 6.46 -2.04 14.25
CA SER A 7 6.67 -0.59 14.25
C SER A 7 5.44 0.19 14.76
N PRO A 8 4.91 -0.12 15.97
CA PRO A 8 3.69 0.50 16.48
C PRO A 8 3.82 2.00 16.78
N ASN A 9 5.05 2.52 16.79
CA ASN A 9 5.39 3.92 17.02
C ASN A 9 5.41 4.77 15.74
N PHE A 10 5.31 4.15 14.55
CA PHE A 10 5.39 4.88 13.28
C PHE A 10 4.44 4.31 12.22
N PRO A 11 3.64 5.16 11.54
CA PRO A 11 3.42 6.60 11.77
C PRO A 11 2.94 6.94 13.20
N PRO A 12 3.16 8.18 13.66
CA PRO A 12 2.90 8.55 15.07
C PRO A 12 1.46 8.28 15.56
N ASN A 13 0.45 8.33 14.69
CA ASN A 13 -0.96 8.07 15.03
C ASN A 13 -1.32 6.57 15.00
N TYR A 14 -0.44 5.67 14.55
CA TYR A 14 -0.75 4.23 14.45
C TYR A 14 -0.78 3.53 15.81
N HIS A 15 -0.23 4.13 16.86
CA HIS A 15 -0.41 3.63 18.22
C HIS A 15 -1.90 3.52 18.62
N LEU A 16 -2.79 4.32 18.02
CA LEU A 16 -4.22 4.26 18.28
C LEU A 16 -4.84 2.92 17.89
N PHE A 17 -4.30 2.22 16.89
CA PHE A 17 -4.69 0.84 16.59
C PHE A 17 -4.37 -0.10 17.76
N CYS A 18 -3.19 0.07 18.39
CA CYS A 18 -2.80 -0.72 19.54
C CYS A 18 -3.71 -0.45 20.74
N VAL A 19 -4.08 0.82 20.98
CA VAL A 19 -5.04 1.21 22.03
C VAL A 19 -6.36 0.50 21.83
N ARG A 20 -6.96 0.57 20.65
CA ARG A 20 -8.25 -0.07 20.35
C ARG A 20 -8.20 -1.59 20.42
N LEU A 21 -7.12 -2.21 19.95
CA LEU A 21 -6.93 -3.66 20.09
C LEU A 21 -6.88 -4.07 21.57
N LYS A 22 -6.17 -3.31 22.39
CA LYS A 22 -6.11 -3.55 23.85
C LYS A 22 -7.48 -3.43 24.49
N ASP A 23 -8.26 -2.39 24.16
CA ASP A 23 -9.64 -2.20 24.66
C ASP A 23 -10.53 -3.39 24.33
N MET A 24 -10.28 -4.05 23.19
CA MET A 24 -10.99 -5.27 22.77
C MET A 24 -10.43 -6.56 23.41
N GLY A 25 -9.50 -6.47 24.36
CA GLY A 25 -8.93 -7.63 25.05
C GLY A 25 -7.89 -8.42 24.24
N VAL A 26 -7.29 -7.81 23.22
CA VAL A 26 -6.22 -8.42 22.43
C VAL A 26 -4.89 -8.26 23.19
N ASN A 27 -4.07 -9.31 23.23
CA ASN A 27 -2.68 -9.20 23.64
C ASN A 27 -1.88 -8.57 22.52
N VAL A 28 -1.56 -7.27 22.65
CA VAL A 28 -0.80 -6.51 21.66
C VAL A 28 0.68 -6.62 21.99
N LEU A 29 1.45 -7.23 21.09
CA LEU A 29 2.88 -7.54 21.25
C LEU A 29 3.66 -6.67 20.26
N GLY A 30 4.29 -5.59 20.74
CA GLY A 30 4.98 -4.63 19.89
C GLY A 30 6.41 -5.07 19.56
N ILE A 31 6.84 -4.89 18.30
CA ILE A 31 8.23 -5.06 17.86
C ILE A 31 8.64 -3.78 17.13
N ALA A 32 9.71 -3.14 17.57
CA ALA A 32 10.35 -2.03 16.85
C ALA A 32 11.82 -1.88 17.26
N ASP A 33 12.53 -0.96 16.58
CA ASP A 33 13.92 -0.59 16.91
C ASP A 33 14.03 0.64 17.81
N ALA A 34 12.92 1.36 18.01
CA ALA A 34 12.87 2.50 18.93
C ALA A 34 13.11 2.06 20.39
N PRO A 35 13.87 2.83 21.20
CA PRO A 35 13.97 2.60 22.65
C PRO A 35 12.59 2.68 23.31
N TYR A 36 12.31 1.80 24.27
CA TYR A 36 11.03 1.76 24.98
C TYR A 36 10.69 3.10 25.65
N GLU A 37 11.71 3.78 26.16
CA GLU A 37 11.58 5.08 26.84
C GLU A 37 11.06 6.17 25.92
N GLU A 38 11.35 6.07 24.61
CA GLU A 38 10.93 7.05 23.58
C GLU A 38 9.50 6.83 23.07
N LEU A 39 8.89 5.67 23.37
CA LEU A 39 7.50 5.42 23.00
C LEU A 39 6.58 6.37 23.79
N ASN A 40 5.49 6.80 23.15
CA ASN A 40 4.48 7.60 23.87
C ASN A 40 3.77 6.76 24.93
N ASP A 41 3.21 7.43 25.96
CA ASP A 41 2.65 6.76 27.13
C ASP A 41 1.36 5.97 26.80
N GLU A 42 0.57 6.39 25.81
CA GLU A 42 -0.60 5.65 25.37
C GLU A 42 -0.20 4.35 24.70
N LEU A 43 0.85 4.36 23.85
CA LEU A 43 1.39 3.14 23.27
C LEU A 43 1.92 2.21 24.35
N LYS A 44 2.76 2.71 25.28
CA LYS A 44 3.30 1.90 26.38
C LYS A 44 2.18 1.21 27.17
N SER A 45 1.11 1.96 27.49
CA SER A 45 -0.02 1.42 28.24
C SER A 45 -0.87 0.42 27.45
N SER A 46 -0.87 0.48 26.11
CA SER A 46 -1.65 -0.40 25.24
C SER A 46 -0.94 -1.70 24.90
N LEU A 47 0.38 -1.77 25.01
CA LEU A 47 1.15 -2.97 24.74
C LEU A 47 1.07 -3.95 25.91
N THR A 48 0.91 -5.24 25.60
CA THR A 48 1.08 -6.34 26.58
C THR A 48 2.56 -6.57 26.83
N GLU A 49 3.37 -6.48 25.79
CA GLU A 49 4.83 -6.52 25.86
C GLU A 49 5.44 -5.82 24.64
N TYR A 50 6.67 -5.33 24.82
CA TYR A 50 7.46 -4.72 23.77
C TYR A 50 8.79 -5.41 23.64
N TYR A 51 9.16 -5.79 22.41
CA TYR A 51 10.46 -6.37 22.09
C TYR A 51 11.24 -5.41 21.20
N LYS A 52 12.30 -4.83 21.73
CA LYS A 52 13.22 -4.00 20.97
C LYS A 52 14.16 -4.87 20.15
N VAL A 53 14.24 -4.64 18.86
CA VAL A 53 15.28 -5.13 17.96
C VAL A 53 16.30 -4.04 17.69
N ASP A 54 17.48 -4.36 17.19
CA ASP A 54 18.47 -3.35 16.81
C ASP A 54 18.22 -2.78 15.42
N ASN A 55 17.63 -3.58 14.54
CA ASN A 55 17.32 -3.19 13.17
C ASN A 55 16.07 -3.94 12.68
N MET A 56 15.00 -3.22 12.43
CA MET A 56 13.76 -3.78 11.89
C MET A 56 13.89 -4.32 10.46
N GLU A 57 14.89 -3.88 9.69
CA GLU A 57 15.17 -4.42 8.35
C GLU A 57 15.87 -5.79 8.38
N ASP A 58 16.42 -6.17 9.52
CA ASP A 58 16.99 -7.49 9.73
C ASP A 58 15.89 -8.50 10.10
N TYR A 59 15.44 -9.24 9.10
CA TYR A 59 14.38 -10.23 9.27
C TYR A 59 14.65 -11.25 10.38
N ASP A 60 15.90 -11.68 10.57
CA ASP A 60 16.26 -12.67 11.59
C ASP A 60 16.03 -12.14 13.01
N GLN A 61 16.23 -10.85 13.24
CA GLN A 61 15.94 -10.21 14.52
C GLN A 61 14.42 -10.18 14.77
N VAL A 62 13.63 -9.80 13.78
CA VAL A 62 12.17 -9.78 13.88
C VAL A 62 11.60 -11.19 14.06
N LEU A 63 12.13 -12.17 13.33
CA LEU A 63 11.77 -13.60 13.47
C LEU A 63 12.01 -14.11 14.89
N LYS A 64 13.17 -13.79 15.47
CA LYS A 64 13.52 -14.17 16.87
C LYS A 64 12.57 -13.50 17.88
N ALA A 65 12.19 -12.25 17.66
CA ALA A 65 11.23 -11.55 18.52
C ALA A 65 9.85 -12.23 18.49
N VAL A 66 9.35 -12.61 17.29
CA VAL A 66 8.10 -13.38 17.17
C VAL A 66 8.22 -14.76 17.79
N GLY A 67 9.37 -15.42 17.66
CA GLY A 67 9.69 -16.69 18.33
C GLY A 67 9.65 -16.57 19.85
N PHE A 68 10.22 -15.51 20.41
CA PHE A 68 10.15 -15.20 21.84
C PHE A 68 8.69 -15.01 22.30
N PHE A 69 7.90 -14.24 21.59
CA PHE A 69 6.49 -14.04 21.93
C PHE A 69 5.69 -15.35 21.82
N THR A 70 5.99 -16.17 20.79
CA THR A 70 5.36 -17.49 20.65
C THR A 70 5.67 -18.39 21.83
N HIS A 71 6.93 -18.40 22.31
CA HIS A 71 7.31 -19.17 23.49
C HIS A 71 6.57 -18.70 24.76
N LYS A 72 6.45 -17.38 24.93
CA LYS A 72 5.90 -16.80 26.17
C LYS A 72 4.38 -16.78 26.21
N TYR A 73 3.71 -16.48 25.09
CA TYR A 73 2.27 -16.24 25.01
C TYR A 73 1.51 -17.32 24.22
N GLY A 74 2.23 -18.30 23.68
CA GLY A 74 1.65 -19.31 22.82
C GLY A 74 1.50 -18.82 21.38
N LYS A 75 0.63 -19.47 20.60
CA LYS A 75 0.44 -19.17 19.20
C LYS A 75 0.14 -17.69 18.96
N ILE A 76 0.86 -17.09 18.01
CA ILE A 76 0.55 -15.77 17.48
C ILE A 76 -0.54 -15.93 16.41
N ASP A 77 -1.65 -15.24 16.60
CA ASP A 77 -2.80 -15.31 15.70
C ASP A 77 -2.67 -14.40 14.50
N ARG A 78 -2.07 -13.20 14.69
CA ARG A 78 -1.93 -12.17 13.66
C ARG A 78 -0.61 -11.43 13.77
N VAL A 79 -0.13 -10.93 12.63
CA VAL A 79 0.94 -9.93 12.55
C VAL A 79 0.49 -8.80 11.64
N GLU A 80 0.64 -7.56 12.10
CA GLU A 80 0.19 -6.34 11.41
C GLU A 80 1.17 -5.20 11.65
N SER A 81 1.24 -4.27 10.69
CA SER A 81 1.91 -2.98 10.85
C SER A 81 1.03 -1.83 10.37
N HIS A 82 0.03 -2.14 9.52
CA HIS A 82 -0.74 -1.17 8.73
C HIS A 82 0.14 -0.28 7.83
N ASN A 83 1.39 -0.69 7.59
CA ASN A 83 2.36 0.05 6.81
C ASN A 83 2.85 -0.80 5.63
N GLU A 84 2.80 -0.24 4.43
CA GLU A 84 3.20 -0.96 3.23
C GLU A 84 4.69 -1.33 3.19
N HIS A 85 5.53 -0.58 3.90
CA HIS A 85 6.94 -0.88 4.03
C HIS A 85 7.17 -2.28 4.62
N TRP A 86 6.40 -2.65 5.66
CA TRP A 86 6.54 -3.93 6.35
C TRP A 86 5.74 -5.10 5.74
N LEU A 87 5.00 -4.86 4.68
CA LEU A 87 4.09 -5.88 4.11
C LEU A 87 4.81 -7.19 3.72
N GLU A 88 6.04 -7.11 3.22
CA GLU A 88 6.82 -8.31 2.89
C GLU A 88 7.34 -9.04 4.13
N THR A 89 7.78 -8.30 5.15
CA THR A 89 8.16 -8.85 6.46
C THR A 89 6.96 -9.54 7.11
N GLU A 90 5.80 -8.90 7.11
CA GLU A 90 4.55 -9.52 7.56
C GLU A 90 4.24 -10.81 6.79
N ALA A 91 4.36 -10.79 5.46
CA ALA A 91 4.07 -11.95 4.62
C ALA A 91 5.01 -13.13 4.90
N LYS A 92 6.30 -12.86 5.12
CA LYS A 92 7.28 -13.88 5.55
C LYS A 92 6.93 -14.45 6.92
N LEU A 93 6.66 -13.61 7.91
CA LEU A 93 6.26 -14.04 9.25
C LEU A 93 4.97 -14.87 9.22
N ARG A 94 3.99 -14.48 8.40
CA ARG A 94 2.77 -15.29 8.24
C ARG A 94 3.06 -16.67 7.65
N SER A 95 4.01 -16.76 6.71
CA SER A 95 4.46 -18.06 6.17
C SER A 95 5.20 -18.88 7.22
N ASP A 96 6.17 -18.31 7.92
CA ASP A 96 7.05 -19.03 8.84
C ASP A 96 6.31 -19.52 10.11
N PHE A 97 5.34 -18.76 10.60
CA PHE A 97 4.54 -19.10 11.79
C PHE A 97 3.13 -19.62 11.46
N ASN A 98 2.83 -19.89 10.19
CA ASN A 98 1.52 -20.38 9.75
C ASN A 98 0.35 -19.50 10.28
N MET A 99 0.48 -18.19 10.11
CA MET A 99 -0.55 -17.22 10.49
C MET A 99 -1.50 -16.94 9.34
N PHE A 100 -2.73 -16.55 9.65
CA PHE A 100 -3.70 -16.11 8.65
C PHE A 100 -3.30 -14.78 8.02
N GLY A 101 -3.58 -14.62 6.73
CA GLY A 101 -3.42 -13.38 5.96
C GLY A 101 -2.55 -13.54 4.72
N ILE A 102 -2.14 -12.41 4.14
CA ILE A 102 -1.29 -12.35 2.95
C ILE A 102 0.08 -12.92 3.31
N ASN A 103 0.46 -13.99 2.65
CA ASN A 103 1.74 -14.70 2.86
C ASN A 103 2.72 -14.45 1.69
N SER A 104 3.91 -15.05 1.78
CA SER A 104 4.98 -14.87 0.78
C SER A 104 4.57 -15.28 -0.66
N ALA A 105 3.64 -16.21 -0.82
CA ALA A 105 3.18 -16.62 -2.14
C ALA A 105 2.22 -15.60 -2.80
N ALA A 106 1.61 -14.72 -2.02
CA ALA A 106 0.60 -13.77 -2.49
C ALA A 106 1.13 -12.33 -2.58
N VAL A 107 2.15 -11.96 -1.79
CA VAL A 107 2.59 -10.56 -1.62
C VAL A 107 3.11 -9.92 -2.90
N ASP A 108 3.74 -10.68 -3.79
CA ASP A 108 4.29 -10.14 -5.05
C ASP A 108 3.21 -9.55 -5.97
N HIS A 109 2.00 -10.10 -5.95
CA HIS A 109 0.88 -9.56 -6.71
C HIS A 109 0.42 -8.18 -6.23
N ILE A 110 0.78 -7.81 -5.00
CA ILE A 110 0.48 -6.52 -4.38
C ILE A 110 1.66 -5.55 -4.53
N LYS A 111 2.89 -6.07 -4.47
CA LYS A 111 4.11 -5.23 -4.48
C LYS A 111 4.65 -4.93 -5.88
N LEU A 112 4.45 -5.83 -6.86
CA LEU A 112 4.95 -5.66 -8.22
C LEU A 112 3.84 -5.13 -9.14
N LYS A 113 4.02 -3.92 -9.64
CA LYS A 113 3.04 -3.23 -10.52
C LYS A 113 2.73 -4.04 -11.78
N SER A 114 3.73 -4.73 -12.32
CA SER A 114 3.57 -5.63 -13.47
C SER A 114 2.64 -6.83 -13.18
N LEU A 115 2.70 -7.41 -11.97
CA LEU A 115 1.82 -8.48 -11.53
C LEU A 115 0.44 -7.97 -11.11
N MET A 116 0.40 -6.81 -10.46
CA MET A 116 -0.84 -6.11 -10.10
C MET A 116 -1.72 -5.86 -11.33
N LYS A 117 -1.13 -5.40 -12.45
CA LYS A 117 -1.84 -5.21 -13.73
C LYS A 117 -2.44 -6.50 -14.29
N LYS A 118 -1.81 -7.66 -14.06
CA LYS A 118 -2.39 -8.95 -14.47
C LYS A 118 -3.65 -9.26 -13.67
N LYS A 119 -3.65 -8.95 -12.37
CA LYS A 119 -4.83 -9.09 -11.51
C LYS A 119 -5.97 -8.17 -11.94
N PHE A 120 -5.69 -6.90 -12.25
CA PHE A 120 -6.70 -5.96 -12.77
C PHE A 120 -7.33 -6.47 -14.07
N LYS A 121 -6.51 -6.93 -15.03
CA LYS A 121 -7.00 -7.53 -16.27
C LYS A 121 -7.87 -8.77 -16.00
N GLY A 122 -7.44 -9.64 -15.09
CA GLY A 122 -8.21 -10.81 -14.68
C GLY A 122 -9.54 -10.46 -14.02
N ALA A 123 -9.63 -9.31 -13.37
CA ALA A 123 -10.86 -8.75 -12.83
C ALA A 123 -11.74 -8.07 -13.91
N GLY A 124 -11.30 -8.06 -15.18
CA GLY A 124 -12.02 -7.43 -16.30
C GLY A 124 -11.99 -5.90 -16.24
N LEU A 125 -11.01 -5.30 -15.57
CA LEU A 125 -10.82 -3.86 -15.51
C LEU A 125 -9.85 -3.39 -16.60
N PRO A 126 -10.05 -2.20 -17.19
CA PRO A 126 -9.07 -1.61 -18.08
C PRO A 126 -7.78 -1.32 -17.30
N VAL A 127 -6.63 -1.41 -17.94
CA VAL A 127 -5.36 -1.04 -17.31
C VAL A 127 -4.53 -0.22 -18.28
N ALA A 128 -3.79 0.75 -17.76
CA ALA A 128 -2.76 1.43 -18.53
C ALA A 128 -1.81 0.39 -19.15
N GLN A 129 -1.56 0.52 -20.46
CA GLN A 129 -0.58 -0.34 -21.11
C GLN A 129 0.76 -0.14 -20.41
N GLY A 130 1.44 -1.24 -20.11
CA GLY A 130 2.71 -1.17 -19.39
C GLY A 130 3.59 -2.36 -19.70
N LYS A 131 4.92 -2.14 -19.63
CA LYS A 131 5.94 -3.13 -19.91
C LYS A 131 7.17 -2.92 -19.05
N ILE A 132 7.70 -4.00 -18.49
CA ILE A 132 9.07 -4.02 -17.96
C ILE A 132 10.02 -3.95 -19.16
N PHE A 133 10.99 -3.07 -19.11
CA PHE A 133 11.98 -2.89 -20.18
C PHE A 133 13.39 -3.18 -19.67
N LYS A 134 14.23 -3.69 -20.55
CA LYS A 134 15.62 -4.08 -20.25
C LYS A 134 16.60 -2.96 -20.58
N ASP A 135 16.37 -2.30 -21.69
CA ASP A 135 17.25 -1.26 -22.23
C ASP A 135 16.46 -0.18 -22.97
N ILE A 136 17.15 0.84 -23.45
CA ILE A 136 16.54 1.97 -24.13
C ILE A 136 15.83 1.57 -25.44
N LYS A 137 16.34 0.56 -26.17
CA LYS A 137 15.72 0.09 -27.42
C LYS A 137 14.40 -0.60 -27.15
N ASP A 138 14.35 -1.37 -26.06
CA ASP A 138 13.13 -2.04 -25.62
C ASP A 138 12.07 -1.02 -25.17
N ALA A 139 12.47 0.02 -24.46
CA ALA A 139 11.63 1.15 -24.09
C ALA A 139 11.11 1.92 -25.33
N GLU A 140 11.95 2.24 -26.29
CA GLU A 140 11.57 2.89 -27.55
C GLU A 140 10.55 2.05 -28.34
N SER A 141 10.73 0.73 -28.35
CA SER A 141 9.77 -0.18 -29.01
C SER A 141 8.37 -0.11 -28.37
N PHE A 142 8.30 0.07 -27.05
CA PHE A 142 7.05 0.26 -26.34
C PHE A 142 6.47 1.67 -26.63
N ILE A 143 7.29 2.72 -26.57
CA ILE A 143 6.87 4.10 -26.83
C ILE A 143 6.26 4.28 -28.22
N LYS A 144 6.77 3.57 -29.25
CA LYS A 144 6.19 3.58 -30.59
C LYS A 144 4.73 3.11 -30.63
N LYS A 145 4.26 2.37 -29.61
CA LYS A 145 2.88 1.87 -29.52
C LYS A 145 1.97 2.78 -28.75
N VAL A 146 2.49 3.43 -27.70
CA VAL A 146 1.69 4.22 -26.75
C VAL A 146 1.89 5.73 -26.90
N TYR A 147 2.94 6.14 -27.60
CA TYR A 147 3.38 7.53 -27.81
C TYR A 147 3.83 8.21 -26.49
N TYR A 148 4.48 9.35 -26.65
CA TYR A 148 4.79 10.23 -25.52
C TYR A 148 3.58 11.06 -25.09
N PRO A 149 3.50 11.52 -23.84
CA PRO A 149 4.39 11.17 -22.74
C PRO A 149 4.18 9.74 -22.21
N VAL A 150 5.21 9.18 -21.59
CA VAL A 150 5.12 7.91 -20.87
C VAL A 150 5.57 8.09 -19.42
N ILE A 151 5.15 7.17 -18.55
CA ILE A 151 5.57 7.12 -17.16
C ILE A 151 6.55 5.95 -16.96
N ALA A 152 7.73 6.23 -16.40
CA ALA A 152 8.66 5.20 -15.94
C ALA A 152 8.74 5.22 -14.41
N LYS A 153 8.49 4.09 -13.76
CA LYS A 153 8.50 3.96 -12.30
C LYS A 153 9.05 2.60 -11.88
N PRO A 154 9.65 2.45 -10.68
CA PRO A 154 10.06 1.14 -10.19
C PRO A 154 8.89 0.16 -10.21
N ASP A 155 9.12 -1.07 -10.68
CA ASP A 155 8.09 -2.13 -10.65
C ASP A 155 7.70 -2.46 -9.22
N LYS A 156 8.68 -2.42 -8.30
CA LYS A 156 8.50 -2.56 -6.86
C LYS A 156 8.89 -1.24 -6.17
N GLY A 157 8.00 -0.70 -5.37
CA GLY A 157 8.22 0.56 -4.63
C GLY A 157 6.92 1.13 -4.10
N VAL A 158 7.03 2.11 -3.20
CA VAL A 158 5.92 2.80 -2.56
C VAL A 158 5.96 4.28 -2.90
N GLY A 159 4.79 4.88 -3.08
CA GLY A 159 4.65 6.29 -3.41
C GLY A 159 5.17 6.67 -4.79
N ALA A 160 5.29 7.97 -5.03
CA ALA A 160 5.75 8.53 -6.30
C ALA A 160 7.29 8.62 -6.44
N SER A 161 8.04 8.08 -5.48
CA SER A 161 9.51 8.13 -5.50
C SER A 161 10.08 7.46 -6.75
N ASN A 162 11.04 8.12 -7.40
CA ASN A 162 11.66 7.64 -8.64
C ASN A 162 10.67 7.39 -9.79
N THR A 163 9.54 8.14 -9.81
CA THR A 163 8.60 8.15 -10.93
C THR A 163 8.94 9.30 -11.87
N TYR A 164 9.05 8.99 -13.15
CA TYR A 164 9.48 9.92 -14.20
C TYR A 164 8.40 10.01 -15.28
N LYS A 165 7.94 11.22 -15.58
CA LYS A 165 7.13 11.51 -16.75
C LYS A 165 8.09 11.95 -17.87
N ILE A 166 8.09 11.21 -18.96
CA ILE A 166 9.06 11.35 -20.07
C ILE A 166 8.29 11.82 -21.29
N HIS A 167 8.65 12.99 -21.84
CA HIS A 167 7.92 13.64 -22.92
C HIS A 167 8.59 13.48 -24.31
N ASN A 168 9.88 13.13 -24.33
CA ASN A 168 10.65 13.05 -25.57
C ASN A 168 11.86 12.13 -25.43
N ARG A 169 12.57 11.93 -26.54
CA ARG A 169 13.75 11.06 -26.58
C ARG A 169 14.90 11.55 -25.68
N GLN A 170 15.14 12.84 -25.59
CA GLN A 170 16.22 13.37 -24.75
C GLN A 170 15.94 13.04 -23.28
N GLU A 171 14.73 13.26 -22.81
CA GLU A 171 14.34 12.90 -21.43
C GLU A 171 14.44 11.39 -21.17
N LEU A 172 14.18 10.55 -22.20
CA LEU A 172 14.37 9.11 -22.09
C LEU A 172 15.86 8.74 -21.90
N GLU A 173 16.76 9.36 -22.64
CA GLU A 173 18.21 9.18 -22.50
C GLU A 173 18.70 9.63 -21.12
N ASP A 174 18.22 10.80 -20.65
CA ASP A 174 18.54 11.34 -19.33
C ASP A 174 18.02 10.42 -18.20
N PHE A 175 16.82 9.84 -18.36
CA PHE A 175 16.30 8.86 -17.44
C PHE A 175 17.20 7.62 -17.35
N PHE A 176 17.62 7.05 -18.48
CA PHE A 176 18.49 5.88 -18.47
C PHE A 176 19.86 6.17 -17.85
N ALA A 177 20.37 7.40 -17.96
CA ALA A 177 21.61 7.81 -17.32
C ALA A 177 21.51 7.97 -15.79
N LYS A 178 20.31 8.25 -15.26
CA LYS A 178 20.09 8.61 -13.84
C LYS A 178 19.31 7.56 -13.05
N LYS A 179 18.57 6.64 -13.71
CA LYS A 179 17.72 5.68 -13.02
C LYS A 179 18.51 4.80 -12.04
N THR A 180 17.88 4.45 -10.94
CA THR A 180 18.44 3.46 -10.00
C THR A 180 18.54 2.07 -10.63
N PRO A 181 19.44 1.18 -10.16
CA PRO A 181 19.67 -0.15 -10.72
C PRO A 181 18.60 -1.17 -10.24
N VAL A 182 17.32 -0.84 -10.46
CA VAL A 182 16.17 -1.70 -10.18
C VAL A 182 15.34 -1.91 -11.45
N ASP A 183 14.43 -2.87 -11.41
CA ASP A 183 13.48 -3.08 -12.49
C ASP A 183 12.45 -1.94 -12.52
N TYR A 184 12.24 -1.39 -13.71
CA TYR A 184 11.26 -0.35 -13.99
C TYR A 184 10.17 -0.86 -14.91
N ILE A 185 8.95 -0.46 -14.64
CA ILE A 185 7.84 -0.55 -15.59
C ILE A 185 7.68 0.80 -16.29
N MET A 186 7.52 0.76 -17.62
CA MET A 186 7.10 1.91 -18.41
C MET A 186 5.63 1.76 -18.76
N GLU A 187 4.85 2.82 -18.59
CA GLU A 187 3.41 2.84 -18.81
C GLU A 187 3.01 3.98 -19.74
N GLU A 188 1.92 3.80 -20.49
CA GLU A 188 1.26 4.92 -21.14
C GLU A 188 0.82 5.94 -20.09
N PHE A 189 0.91 7.21 -20.43
CA PHE A 189 0.41 8.28 -19.56
C PHE A 189 -1.11 8.35 -19.63
N ILE A 190 -1.75 8.33 -18.47
CA ILE A 190 -3.19 8.52 -18.32
C ILE A 190 -3.45 9.95 -17.86
N ASP A 191 -4.06 10.78 -18.72
CA ASP A 191 -4.54 12.10 -18.30
C ASP A 191 -5.87 11.96 -17.56
N GLY A 192 -5.82 12.15 -16.25
CA GLY A 192 -6.97 11.94 -15.38
C GLY A 192 -6.73 12.43 -13.96
N ASN A 193 -7.80 12.54 -13.21
CA ASN A 193 -7.76 12.82 -11.77
C ASN A 193 -7.65 11.50 -10.98
N ILE A 194 -6.97 11.54 -9.85
CA ILE A 194 -6.87 10.38 -8.98
C ILE A 194 -8.09 10.31 -8.06
N PHE A 195 -8.74 9.16 -8.08
CA PHE A 195 -9.81 8.76 -7.19
C PHE A 195 -9.35 7.55 -6.38
N THR A 196 -9.81 7.43 -5.15
CA THR A 196 -9.51 6.26 -4.32
C THR A 196 -10.77 5.44 -4.05
N PHE A 197 -10.55 4.19 -3.69
CA PHE A 197 -11.56 3.34 -3.06
C PHE A 197 -10.91 2.68 -1.85
N ASP A 198 -11.36 3.08 -0.67
CA ASP A 198 -10.72 2.77 0.61
C ASP A 198 -11.68 2.00 1.48
N GLY A 199 -11.16 1.15 2.36
CA GLY A 199 -12.05 0.43 3.25
C GLY A 199 -11.37 -0.66 4.07
N LEU A 200 -12.22 -1.51 4.63
CA LEU A 200 -11.83 -2.62 5.50
C LEU A 200 -12.64 -3.86 5.14
N THR A 201 -12.00 -5.02 5.08
CA THR A 201 -12.66 -6.32 4.93
C THR A 201 -12.63 -7.12 6.21
N ASP A 202 -13.66 -7.95 6.39
CA ASP A 202 -13.67 -9.00 7.40
C ASP A 202 -12.83 -10.22 7.00
N ARG A 203 -12.83 -11.25 7.86
CA ARG A 203 -12.09 -12.50 7.65
C ARG A 203 -12.55 -13.29 6.41
N ASP A 204 -13.79 -13.14 6.02
CA ASP A 204 -14.36 -13.83 4.86
C ASP A 204 -14.12 -13.06 3.55
N GLY A 205 -13.70 -11.80 3.66
CA GLY A 205 -13.46 -10.89 2.56
C GLY A 205 -14.67 -10.03 2.21
N ASN A 206 -15.68 -9.97 3.09
CA ASN A 206 -16.77 -9.02 2.94
C ASN A 206 -16.28 -7.63 3.34
N ILE A 207 -16.64 -6.62 2.56
CA ILE A 207 -16.33 -5.24 2.90
C ILE A 207 -17.26 -4.79 4.02
N VAL A 208 -16.70 -4.40 5.17
CA VAL A 208 -17.45 -3.95 6.34
C VAL A 208 -17.54 -2.43 6.44
N PHE A 209 -16.64 -1.74 5.76
CA PHE A 209 -16.61 -0.29 5.64
C PHE A 209 -15.92 0.09 4.34
N TYR A 210 -16.41 1.11 3.64
CA TYR A 210 -15.72 1.69 2.48
C TYR A 210 -16.09 3.16 2.27
N THR A 211 -15.16 3.88 1.64
CA THR A 211 -15.29 5.29 1.29
C THR A 211 -14.43 5.56 0.06
N SER A 212 -14.44 6.80 -0.41
CA SER A 212 -13.67 7.23 -1.57
C SER A 212 -13.26 8.68 -1.43
N HIS A 213 -12.09 9.01 -1.97
CA HIS A 213 -11.54 10.36 -2.00
C HIS A 213 -11.14 10.75 -3.41
N THR A 214 -11.00 12.05 -3.64
CA THR A 214 -10.30 12.60 -4.80
C THR A 214 -9.33 13.67 -4.37
N TYR A 215 -8.24 13.81 -5.10
CA TYR A 215 -7.22 14.83 -4.88
C TYR A 215 -7.46 16.01 -5.81
N GLY A 216 -7.30 17.23 -5.30
CA GLY A 216 -7.49 18.46 -6.10
C GLY A 216 -6.42 18.66 -7.17
N GLN A 217 -5.21 18.09 -6.94
CA GLN A 217 -4.11 18.01 -7.92
C GLN A 217 -3.52 16.61 -7.91
N GLY A 218 -2.83 16.24 -8.99
CA GLY A 218 -2.13 14.95 -9.05
C GLY A 218 -1.04 14.85 -7.98
N VAL A 219 -0.99 13.72 -7.27
CA VAL A 219 0.01 13.50 -6.19
C VAL A 219 1.45 13.69 -6.72
N MET A 220 1.73 13.24 -7.94
CA MET A 220 3.04 13.38 -8.57
C MET A 220 3.39 14.86 -8.85
N GLU A 221 2.44 15.64 -9.31
CA GLU A 221 2.62 17.07 -9.57
C GLU A 221 2.83 17.84 -8.27
N SER A 222 2.05 17.53 -7.22
CA SER A 222 2.20 18.17 -5.90
C SER A 222 3.56 17.87 -5.25
N VAL A 223 4.08 16.65 -5.38
CA VAL A 223 5.40 16.27 -4.82
C VAL A 223 6.54 16.94 -5.58
N HIS A 224 6.42 17.16 -6.90
CA HIS A 224 7.47 17.79 -7.69
C HIS A 224 7.45 19.33 -7.64
N GLU A 225 6.29 19.94 -7.40
CA GLU A 225 6.10 21.38 -7.46
C GLU A 225 6.02 22.06 -6.08
N ASP A 226 6.11 21.28 -4.99
CA ASP A 226 5.98 21.74 -3.59
C ASP A 226 4.67 22.54 -3.35
N ASN A 227 3.59 22.09 -4.02
CA ASN A 227 2.28 22.70 -3.93
C ASN A 227 1.44 22.10 -2.80
N ASP A 228 0.59 22.91 -2.21
CA ASP A 228 -0.40 22.44 -1.24
C ASP A 228 -1.31 21.38 -1.85
N MET A 229 -1.39 20.23 -1.20
CA MET A 229 -2.27 19.13 -1.61
C MET A 229 -3.52 19.12 -0.74
N TYR A 230 -4.68 19.22 -1.38
CA TYR A 230 -5.95 19.00 -0.70
C TYR A 230 -6.69 17.80 -1.30
N TYR A 231 -7.46 17.13 -0.47
CA TYR A 231 -8.31 16.02 -0.86
C TYR A 231 -9.62 16.06 -0.06
N TYR A 232 -10.66 15.45 -0.62
CA TYR A 232 -11.96 15.38 0.06
C TYR A 232 -12.65 14.04 -0.23
N SER A 233 -13.46 13.59 0.72
CA SER A 233 -14.28 12.38 0.58
C SER A 233 -15.51 12.66 -0.29
N PHE A 234 -15.87 11.70 -1.12
CA PHE A 234 -17.13 11.73 -1.83
C PHE A 234 -18.29 11.47 -0.86
N ARG A 235 -19.34 12.27 -0.97
CA ARG A 235 -20.59 12.00 -0.27
C ARG A 235 -21.35 10.81 -0.89
N GLU A 236 -21.29 10.70 -2.21
CA GLU A 236 -21.84 9.59 -2.99
C GLU A 236 -20.72 9.06 -3.90
N ILE A 237 -20.36 7.80 -3.72
CA ILE A 237 -19.30 7.17 -4.51
C ILE A 237 -19.84 6.87 -5.90
N PRO A 238 -19.13 7.26 -6.99
CA PRO A 238 -19.54 6.89 -8.35
C PRO A 238 -19.69 5.37 -8.51
N ALA A 239 -20.82 4.92 -9.06
CA ALA A 239 -21.17 3.50 -9.13
C ALA A 239 -20.14 2.64 -9.90
N ASP A 240 -19.49 3.19 -10.91
CA ASP A 240 -18.44 2.50 -11.65
C ASP A 240 -17.13 2.35 -10.84
N LEU A 241 -16.83 3.32 -9.99
CA LEU A 241 -15.70 3.24 -9.04
C LEU A 241 -15.95 2.20 -7.96
N GLU A 242 -17.18 2.19 -7.44
CA GLU A 242 -17.62 1.21 -6.44
C GLU A 242 -17.54 -0.22 -6.99
N ASP A 243 -18.09 -0.49 -8.19
CA ASP A 243 -17.99 -1.78 -8.87
C ASP A 243 -16.53 -2.20 -9.07
N ALA A 244 -15.68 -1.28 -9.55
CA ALA A 244 -14.26 -1.54 -9.74
C ALA A 244 -13.57 -1.89 -8.43
N GLY A 245 -13.86 -1.17 -7.34
CA GLY A 245 -13.33 -1.44 -6.00
C GLY A 245 -13.70 -2.83 -5.49
N PHE A 246 -14.97 -3.21 -5.56
CA PHE A 246 -15.44 -4.55 -5.17
C PHE A 246 -14.78 -5.66 -5.98
N ARG A 247 -14.61 -5.46 -7.28
CA ARG A 247 -13.91 -6.43 -8.15
C ARG A 247 -12.45 -6.58 -7.78
N ILE A 248 -11.76 -5.51 -7.39
CA ILE A 248 -10.36 -5.56 -6.93
C ILE A 248 -10.26 -6.30 -5.59
N VAL A 249 -11.11 -5.99 -4.60
CA VAL A 249 -11.14 -6.72 -3.32
C VAL A 249 -11.21 -8.22 -3.56
N LYS A 250 -12.12 -8.66 -4.44
CA LYS A 250 -12.28 -10.07 -4.80
C LYS A 250 -11.06 -10.64 -5.54
N ALA A 251 -10.54 -9.93 -6.54
CA ALA A 251 -9.42 -10.39 -7.38
C ALA A 251 -8.12 -10.55 -6.58
N PHE A 252 -7.89 -9.68 -5.60
CA PHE A 252 -6.73 -9.73 -4.72
C PHE A 252 -6.95 -10.58 -3.47
N ASN A 253 -8.17 -11.12 -3.29
CA ASN A 253 -8.55 -11.91 -2.11
C ASN A 253 -8.21 -11.16 -0.80
N VAL A 254 -8.60 -9.88 -0.73
CA VAL A 254 -8.35 -9.03 0.43
C VAL A 254 -9.24 -9.50 1.58
N LYS A 255 -8.62 -9.93 2.68
CA LYS A 255 -9.29 -10.49 3.85
C LYS A 255 -8.68 -9.97 5.13
N GLU A 256 -9.53 -9.53 6.06
CA GLU A 256 -9.15 -9.02 7.38
C GLU A 256 -8.06 -7.92 7.26
N LYS A 257 -8.27 -6.98 6.31
CA LYS A 257 -7.28 -5.96 5.95
C LYS A 257 -7.95 -4.64 5.58
N PHE A 258 -7.28 -3.57 5.94
CA PHE A 258 -7.49 -2.28 5.29
C PHE A 258 -7.00 -2.34 3.85
N PHE A 259 -7.66 -1.57 2.99
CA PHE A 259 -7.24 -1.39 1.61
C PHE A 259 -7.38 0.08 1.19
N HIS A 260 -6.47 0.50 0.33
CA HIS A 260 -6.42 1.80 -0.30
C HIS A 260 -6.09 1.59 -1.78
N PHE A 261 -7.10 1.67 -2.64
CA PHE A 261 -6.96 1.48 -4.08
C PHE A 261 -7.01 2.81 -4.78
N GLU A 262 -6.10 3.04 -5.72
CA GLU A 262 -6.04 4.25 -6.51
C GLU A 262 -6.47 3.99 -7.96
N PHE A 263 -7.16 4.95 -8.52
CA PHE A 263 -7.70 4.91 -9.87
C PHE A 263 -7.50 6.26 -10.57
N PHE A 264 -7.25 6.23 -11.86
CA PHE A 264 -7.44 7.40 -12.70
C PHE A 264 -8.90 7.48 -13.19
N ARG A 265 -9.52 8.63 -13.03
CA ARG A 265 -10.70 9.06 -13.77
C ARG A 265 -10.21 9.82 -14.98
N LYS A 266 -10.24 9.22 -16.18
CA LYS A 266 -9.73 9.82 -17.42
C LYS A 266 -10.52 11.06 -17.80
N LYS A 267 -9.84 12.13 -18.21
CA LYS A 267 -10.50 13.37 -18.66
C LYS A 267 -11.23 13.20 -20.01
N GLY A 268 -10.73 12.33 -20.88
CA GLY A 268 -11.26 12.20 -22.24
C GLY A 268 -12.63 11.51 -22.31
N ASP A 269 -12.75 10.32 -21.72
CA ASP A 269 -13.93 9.46 -21.81
C ASP A 269 -14.58 9.16 -20.45
N ASN A 270 -14.09 9.79 -19.39
CA ASN A 270 -14.54 9.62 -18.01
C ASN A 270 -14.46 8.17 -17.49
N SER A 271 -13.71 7.30 -18.16
CA SER A 271 -13.52 5.91 -17.74
C SER A 271 -12.58 5.81 -16.56
N ILE A 272 -12.73 4.72 -15.78
CA ILE A 272 -11.86 4.41 -14.63
C ILE A 272 -10.77 3.45 -15.05
N VAL A 273 -9.52 3.74 -14.66
CA VAL A 273 -8.36 2.90 -14.88
C VAL A 273 -7.64 2.68 -13.54
N PRO A 274 -7.57 1.46 -13.01
CA PRO A 274 -6.82 1.17 -11.80
C PRO A 274 -5.35 1.58 -11.93
N LEU A 275 -4.85 2.26 -10.90
CA LEU A 275 -3.46 2.69 -10.80
C LEU A 275 -2.66 1.77 -9.89
N GLU A 276 -3.10 1.62 -8.63
CA GLU A 276 -2.35 0.89 -7.60
C GLU A 276 -3.28 0.29 -6.53
N VAL A 277 -2.82 -0.83 -5.94
CA VAL A 277 -3.44 -1.46 -4.77
C VAL A 277 -2.47 -1.35 -3.60
N ASN A 278 -2.90 -0.71 -2.53
CA ASN A 278 -2.20 -0.64 -1.27
C ASN A 278 -3.04 -1.38 -0.21
N ILE A 279 -2.43 -2.35 0.47
CA ILE A 279 -3.11 -3.17 1.50
C ILE A 279 -2.76 -2.62 2.89
N ARG A 280 -3.22 -1.40 3.11
CA ARG A 280 -3.06 -0.61 4.34
C ARG A 280 -4.12 0.48 4.41
N PRO A 281 -4.30 1.12 5.59
CA PRO A 281 -5.06 2.37 5.65
C PRO A 281 -4.45 3.44 4.74
N PRO A 282 -5.24 4.35 4.16
CA PRO A 282 -4.69 5.53 3.48
C PRO A 282 -3.88 6.39 4.45
N GLY A 283 -2.92 7.15 3.90
CA GLY A 283 -2.01 7.96 4.69
C GLY A 283 -2.62 9.26 5.24
N GLY A 284 -1.80 10.00 5.96
CA GLY A 284 -2.18 11.30 6.53
C GLY A 284 -3.27 11.17 7.61
N LEU A 285 -4.19 12.12 7.62
CA LEU A 285 -5.34 12.18 8.54
C LEU A 285 -6.60 11.46 8.01
N THR A 286 -6.45 10.59 7.01
CA THR A 286 -7.61 9.99 6.33
C THR A 286 -8.40 9.06 7.26
N THR A 287 -7.72 8.33 8.14
CA THR A 287 -8.41 7.50 9.15
C THR A 287 -9.20 8.33 10.15
N ASP A 288 -8.71 9.53 10.51
CA ASP A 288 -9.43 10.48 11.36
C ASP A 288 -10.66 11.04 10.63
N MET A 289 -10.52 11.30 9.32
CA MET A 289 -11.66 11.70 8.48
C MET A 289 -12.73 10.61 8.40
N PHE A 290 -12.34 9.32 8.36
CA PHE A 290 -13.30 8.22 8.39
C PHE A 290 -14.10 8.22 9.68
N ASN A 291 -13.44 8.33 10.83
CA ASN A 291 -14.09 8.41 12.12
C ASN A 291 -15.06 9.60 12.17
N PHE A 292 -14.62 10.78 11.71
CA PHE A 292 -15.44 11.99 11.73
C PHE A 292 -16.65 11.93 10.78
N ALA A 293 -16.55 11.22 9.66
CA ALA A 293 -17.62 11.12 8.67
C ALA A 293 -18.65 10.03 8.97
N CYS A 294 -18.34 9.09 9.87
CA CYS A 294 -19.13 7.87 10.10
C CYS A 294 -19.69 7.74 11.54
N ASP A 295 -19.51 8.77 12.40
CA ASP A 295 -20.08 8.83 13.75
C ASP A 295 -21.60 9.09 13.77
#